data_ed2a44b6e274bb2d4f2e2444d610e3a2
#
_entry.id   ed2a44b6e274bb2d4f2e2444d610e3a2
#
_cell.length_a   1.000
_cell.length_b   1.000
_cell.length_c   1.000
_cell.angle_alpha   90.00
_cell.angle_beta   90.00
_cell.angle_gamma   90.00
#
_symmetry.space_group_name_H-M   'P 1'
#
loop_
_entity.id
_entity.type
_entity.pdbx_description
1 polymer ?
#
loop_
_entity_poly.entity_id
_entity_poly.type
_entity_poly.pdbx_seq_one_letter_code
_entity_poly.pdbx_strand_id
1 'polypeptide(L)'
;MTVIAFIVGVVLLVVGLAVSIALHELGHLVPAKRFGVRVGQYMVGFGPTLWSRRRGETEYGVKAIPLGGYISMAGMYPPSRAEGTAGGGLFATMIQDARVANDETLVGAEGRRAFYELPVHQRVIVMLGGPFMNLLLAIVLFTIVVSGIGVQTATTTIAGVNECVLPAGESRTECTVDDPASPAAAAGVLPGDRIVSVGGTPVETFAEASAIIQASPGRTLPLVVERDGGSESLRVTPMLAEREVLDEDGELVTAEVGFVGMTAVVDYERQPVWSGAAVAFERTGMVAEIILQLPVRVYDTAVDMITGQERDPNGPLSVVGAGRLAGEVAAVDAPILNRAAAILELLAALNIALLVFNLIPLLPLDGGHVVVALWDGIKRTWAKLLGRTPPRPVDATKLVPLTLVVVVAMIAMGGVLILADIVNPIVLFG
;
A
#
# COMPACT_ATOMS: atom_id res chain seq x y z
N MET A 1 29.32 -2.55 2.11
CA MET A 1 28.26 -1.64 2.66
C MET A 1 26.87 -2.09 2.24
N THR A 2 26.70 -2.64 1.08
CA THR A 2 25.39 -3.07 0.52
C THR A 2 24.63 -4.11 1.37
N VAL A 3 25.31 -5.16 1.89
CA VAL A 3 24.64 -6.20 2.71
C VAL A 3 24.11 -5.65 4.04
N ILE A 4 24.88 -4.78 4.70
CA ILE A 4 24.44 -4.15 5.96
C ILE A 4 23.24 -3.22 5.69
N ALA A 5 23.30 -2.43 4.63
CA ALA A 5 22.19 -1.54 4.26
C ALA A 5 20.93 -2.35 3.94
N PHE A 6 21.05 -3.45 3.20
CA PHE A 6 19.94 -4.37 2.93
C PHE A 6 19.29 -4.89 4.22
N ILE A 7 20.10 -5.40 5.16
CA ILE A 7 19.60 -5.89 6.45
C ILE A 7 18.90 -4.77 7.23
N VAL A 8 19.46 -3.56 7.23
CA VAL A 8 18.84 -2.40 7.88
C VAL A 8 17.47 -2.09 7.24
N GLY A 9 17.35 -2.10 5.92
CA GLY A 9 16.07 -1.89 5.23
C GLY A 9 15.01 -2.92 5.64
N VAL A 10 15.37 -4.20 5.64
CA VAL A 10 14.47 -5.28 6.11
C VAL A 10 14.05 -5.08 7.56
N VAL A 11 15.01 -4.77 8.45
CA VAL A 11 14.70 -4.53 9.88
C VAL A 11 13.78 -3.33 10.06
N LEU A 12 14.02 -2.23 9.35
CA LEU A 12 13.16 -1.05 9.39
C LEU A 12 11.72 -1.37 8.94
N LEU A 13 11.57 -2.16 7.88
CA LEU A 13 10.25 -2.59 7.43
C LEU A 13 9.55 -3.46 8.47
N VAL A 14 10.24 -4.47 9.03
CA VAL A 14 9.67 -5.39 10.04
C VAL A 14 9.25 -4.62 11.29
N VAL A 15 10.10 -3.71 11.77
CA VAL A 15 9.78 -2.86 12.93
C VAL A 15 8.62 -1.91 12.60
N GLY A 16 8.64 -1.28 11.43
CA GLY A 16 7.56 -0.41 10.97
C GLY A 16 6.22 -1.15 10.87
N LEU A 17 6.23 -2.36 10.32
CA LEU A 17 5.04 -3.21 10.23
C LEU A 17 4.55 -3.64 11.62
N ALA A 18 5.44 -4.00 12.54
CA ALA A 18 5.08 -4.33 13.92
C ALA A 18 4.43 -3.14 14.64
N VAL A 19 4.94 -1.91 14.42
CA VAL A 19 4.31 -0.67 14.93
C VAL A 19 2.95 -0.44 14.29
N SER A 20 2.82 -0.63 12.98
CA SER A 20 1.53 -0.51 12.25
C SER A 20 0.48 -1.45 12.83
N ILE A 21 0.84 -2.71 13.06
CA ILE A 21 -0.02 -3.72 13.68
C ILE A 21 -0.38 -3.33 15.11
N ALA A 22 0.58 -2.89 15.90
CA ALA A 22 0.32 -2.44 17.27
C ALA A 22 -0.67 -1.27 17.30
N LEU A 23 -0.53 -0.29 16.41
CA LEU A 23 -1.44 0.84 16.31
C LEU A 23 -2.83 0.41 15.82
N HIS A 24 -2.89 -0.53 14.88
CA HIS A 24 -4.16 -1.13 14.43
C HIS A 24 -4.93 -1.75 15.60
N GLU A 25 -4.28 -2.64 16.35
CA GLU A 25 -4.90 -3.28 17.53
C GLU A 25 -5.27 -2.26 18.61
N LEU A 26 -4.47 -1.18 18.78
CA LEU A 26 -4.79 -0.07 19.67
C LEU A 26 -6.06 0.66 19.24
N GLY A 27 -6.28 0.76 17.92
CA GLY A 27 -7.48 1.34 17.34
C GLY A 27 -8.76 0.62 17.77
N HIS A 28 -8.72 -0.70 17.94
CA HIS A 28 -9.82 -1.50 18.49
C HIS A 28 -9.89 -1.41 20.03
N LEU A 29 -8.75 -1.49 20.69
CA LEU A 29 -8.62 -1.53 22.14
C LEU A 29 -9.23 -0.30 22.82
N VAL A 30 -8.89 0.90 22.31
CA VAL A 30 -9.31 2.16 22.95
C VAL A 30 -10.84 2.31 22.98
N PRO A 31 -11.56 2.20 21.84
CA PRO A 31 -13.02 2.31 21.88
C PRO A 31 -13.68 1.14 22.60
N ALA A 32 -13.17 -0.09 22.50
CA ALA A 32 -13.71 -1.24 23.24
C ALA A 32 -13.71 -0.97 24.75
N LYS A 33 -12.59 -0.56 25.30
CA LYS A 33 -12.49 -0.18 26.73
C LYS A 33 -13.34 1.04 27.08
N ARG A 34 -13.41 2.04 26.20
CA ARG A 34 -14.24 3.24 26.39
C ARG A 34 -15.74 2.90 26.51
N PHE A 35 -16.19 1.88 25.78
CA PHE A 35 -17.58 1.42 25.81
C PHE A 35 -17.84 0.34 26.89
N GLY A 36 -16.82 0.04 27.71
CA GLY A 36 -16.94 -0.86 28.85
C GLY A 36 -16.83 -2.34 28.52
N VAL A 37 -16.31 -2.69 27.33
CA VAL A 37 -16.01 -4.08 26.98
C VAL A 37 -14.71 -4.49 27.66
N ARG A 38 -14.70 -5.67 28.28
CA ARG A 38 -13.46 -6.26 28.80
C ARG A 38 -12.58 -6.73 27.65
N VAL A 39 -11.31 -6.33 27.68
CA VAL A 39 -10.28 -6.84 26.77
C VAL A 39 -9.27 -7.64 27.59
N GLY A 40 -9.24 -8.96 27.38
CA GLY A 40 -8.37 -9.88 28.10
C GLY A 40 -6.93 -9.81 27.63
N GLN A 41 -6.71 -9.76 26.31
CA GLN A 41 -5.38 -9.74 25.70
C GLN A 41 -5.28 -8.68 24.61
N TYR A 42 -4.09 -8.10 24.52
CA TYR A 42 -3.61 -7.24 23.45
C TYR A 42 -2.23 -7.74 23.05
N MET A 43 -2.13 -8.37 21.89
CA MET A 43 -0.92 -9.05 21.46
C MET A 43 -0.51 -8.59 20.07
N VAL A 44 0.78 -8.26 19.92
CA VAL A 44 1.41 -7.96 18.63
C VAL A 44 2.17 -9.20 18.18
N GLY A 45 1.79 -9.77 17.05
CA GLY A 45 2.36 -11.01 16.52
C GLY A 45 1.57 -12.27 16.87
N PHE A 46 2.07 -13.40 16.37
CA PHE A 46 1.56 -14.75 16.61
C PHE A 46 2.66 -15.68 17.13
N GLY A 47 2.28 -16.90 17.52
CA GLY A 47 3.23 -17.92 18.02
C GLY A 47 3.57 -17.76 19.49
N PRO A 48 4.75 -18.21 19.96
CA PRO A 48 5.15 -18.13 21.35
C PRO A 48 5.32 -16.68 21.81
N THR A 49 4.95 -16.44 23.07
CA THR A 49 5.08 -15.11 23.68
C THR A 49 6.53 -14.83 24.06
N LEU A 50 7.11 -13.79 23.48
CA LEU A 50 8.47 -13.33 23.82
C LEU A 50 8.48 -12.50 25.11
N TRP A 51 7.47 -11.65 25.25
CA TRP A 51 7.30 -10.80 26.41
C TRP A 51 5.83 -10.49 26.63
N SER A 52 5.36 -10.53 27.87
CA SER A 52 4.04 -10.01 28.23
C SER A 52 4.03 -9.37 29.61
N ARG A 53 3.10 -8.45 29.81
CA ARG A 53 2.83 -7.80 31.10
C ARG A 53 1.36 -7.56 31.27
N ARG A 54 0.82 -7.98 32.40
CA ARG A 54 -0.58 -7.70 32.78
C ARG A 54 -0.71 -6.33 33.43
N ARG A 55 -1.64 -5.52 32.93
CA ARG A 55 -2.00 -4.23 33.50
C ARG A 55 -3.53 -4.16 33.62
N GLY A 56 -4.04 -4.24 34.87
CA GLY A 56 -5.45 -4.37 35.12
C GLY A 56 -6.00 -5.69 34.58
N GLU A 57 -7.04 -5.61 33.79
CA GLU A 57 -7.71 -6.76 33.18
C GLU A 57 -7.08 -7.24 31.86
N THR A 58 -6.14 -6.48 31.29
CA THR A 58 -5.55 -6.74 30.00
C THR A 58 -4.10 -7.19 30.14
N GLU A 59 -3.76 -8.27 29.46
CA GLU A 59 -2.39 -8.71 29.20
C GLU A 59 -1.90 -8.11 27.89
N TYR A 60 -0.81 -7.35 27.95
CA TYR A 60 -0.13 -6.74 26.80
C TYR A 60 1.12 -7.54 26.49
N GLY A 61 1.36 -7.87 25.23
CA GLY A 61 2.55 -8.65 24.90
C GLY A 61 2.94 -8.60 23.43
N VAL A 62 4.14 -9.14 23.20
CA VAL A 62 4.74 -9.32 21.87
C VAL A 62 5.06 -10.79 21.67
N LYS A 63 4.74 -11.31 20.50
CA LYS A 63 4.96 -12.69 20.10
C LYS A 63 6.03 -12.79 19.02
N ALA A 64 6.54 -13.99 18.79
CA ALA A 64 7.72 -14.23 17.98
C ALA A 64 7.55 -13.93 16.48
N ILE A 65 6.33 -14.05 15.94
CA ILE A 65 6.05 -13.88 14.51
C ILE A 65 5.29 -12.56 14.32
N PRO A 66 5.93 -11.48 13.81
CA PRO A 66 5.33 -10.15 13.70
C PRO A 66 4.43 -10.00 12.46
N LEU A 67 3.64 -11.05 12.14
CA LEU A 67 2.75 -11.09 10.98
C LEU A 67 1.29 -10.97 11.41
N GLY A 68 0.93 -9.86 12.09
CA GLY A 68 -0.41 -9.59 12.59
C GLY A 68 -0.43 -9.36 14.08
N GLY A 69 -1.64 -9.20 14.62
CA GLY A 69 -1.90 -9.01 16.05
C GLY A 69 -3.31 -9.49 16.36
N TYR A 70 -3.69 -9.41 17.62
CA TYR A 70 -5.07 -9.63 18.03
C TYR A 70 -5.38 -8.99 19.37
N ILE A 71 -6.65 -8.64 19.52
CA ILE A 71 -7.23 -8.34 20.82
C ILE A 71 -8.29 -9.39 21.18
N SER A 72 -8.30 -9.84 22.43
CA SER A 72 -9.33 -10.74 22.95
C SER A 72 -10.40 -9.93 23.68
N MET A 73 -11.51 -9.66 23.00
CA MET A 73 -12.67 -8.95 23.56
C MET A 73 -13.69 -9.95 24.12
N ALA A 74 -14.27 -9.64 25.26
CA ALA A 74 -15.30 -10.48 25.86
C ALA A 74 -16.59 -10.48 25.02
N GLY A 75 -17.06 -11.69 24.66
CA GLY A 75 -18.35 -11.88 24.00
C GLY A 75 -18.42 -11.28 22.60
N MET A 76 -17.53 -11.68 21.71
CA MET A 76 -17.64 -11.30 20.30
C MET A 76 -18.94 -11.79 19.66
N TYR A 77 -19.45 -12.93 20.14
CA TYR A 77 -20.70 -13.54 19.71
C TYR A 77 -21.66 -13.73 20.90
N PRO A 78 -23.00 -13.73 20.66
CA PRO A 78 -23.95 -14.03 21.70
C PRO A 78 -23.76 -15.47 22.19
N PRO A 79 -23.92 -15.73 23.52
CA PRO A 79 -23.76 -17.07 24.06
C PRO A 79 -24.77 -18.03 23.43
N SER A 80 -24.33 -19.24 23.17
CA SER A 80 -25.22 -20.30 22.68
C SER A 80 -26.16 -20.75 23.79
N ARG A 81 -27.45 -20.87 23.51
CA ARG A 81 -28.26 -21.74 24.31
C ARG A 81 -27.85 -23.18 24.07
N ALA A 82 -27.58 -23.88 25.14
CA ALA A 82 -27.40 -25.33 25.16
C ALA A 82 -28.72 -26.03 24.80
N GLU A 83 -29.23 -25.86 23.58
CA GLU A 83 -30.27 -26.71 23.01
C GLU A 83 -29.56 -27.64 22.05
N GLY A 84 -29.42 -28.90 22.53
CA GLY A 84 -28.76 -29.96 21.85
C GLY A 84 -29.25 -30.15 20.43
N THR A 85 -28.30 -30.13 19.53
CA THR A 85 -28.16 -31.10 18.47
C THR A 85 -26.66 -31.13 18.18
N ALA A 86 -25.97 -32.07 18.81
CA ALA A 86 -24.75 -32.62 18.28
C ALA A 86 -25.11 -33.29 16.94
N GLY A 87 -25.31 -32.51 15.91
CA GLY A 87 -25.24 -33.01 14.54
C GLY A 87 -23.80 -33.42 14.33
N GLY A 88 -23.56 -34.75 14.25
CA GLY A 88 -22.22 -35.31 14.14
C GLY A 88 -21.58 -35.05 12.78
N GLY A 89 -21.11 -33.82 12.55
CA GLY A 89 -20.39 -33.45 11.34
C GLY A 89 -19.30 -32.43 11.65
N LEU A 90 -18.24 -32.42 10.84
CA LEU A 90 -17.09 -31.51 11.00
C LEU A 90 -17.48 -30.06 11.25
N PHE A 91 -18.45 -29.52 10.50
CA PHE A 91 -18.92 -28.13 10.63
C PHE A 91 -19.66 -27.89 11.96
N ALA A 92 -20.41 -28.87 12.46
CA ALA A 92 -21.10 -28.75 13.76
C ALA A 92 -20.09 -28.68 14.91
N THR A 93 -19.02 -29.50 14.86
CA THR A 93 -17.94 -29.47 15.84
C THR A 93 -17.23 -28.13 15.82
N MET A 94 -16.87 -27.60 14.66
CA MET A 94 -16.21 -26.29 14.52
C MET A 94 -17.05 -25.13 15.08
N ILE A 95 -18.35 -25.14 14.82
CA ILE A 95 -19.27 -24.14 15.38
C ILE A 95 -19.32 -24.25 16.91
N GLN A 96 -19.32 -25.47 17.43
CA GLN A 96 -19.34 -25.72 18.87
C GLN A 96 -18.03 -25.27 19.54
N ASP A 97 -16.87 -25.57 18.93
CA ASP A 97 -15.56 -25.15 19.44
C ASP A 97 -15.46 -23.61 19.47
N ALA A 98 -15.92 -22.94 18.40
CA ALA A 98 -15.96 -21.49 18.35
C ALA A 98 -16.88 -20.87 19.43
N ARG A 99 -17.96 -21.55 19.79
CA ARG A 99 -18.85 -21.13 20.88
C ARG A 99 -18.19 -21.29 22.25
N VAL A 100 -17.54 -22.43 22.48
CA VAL A 100 -16.81 -22.68 23.74
C VAL A 100 -15.71 -21.63 23.90
N ALA A 101 -14.91 -21.39 22.86
CA ALA A 101 -13.88 -20.36 22.90
C ALA A 101 -14.45 -18.94 23.16
N ASN A 102 -15.62 -18.60 22.59
CA ASN A 102 -16.28 -17.34 22.88
C ASN A 102 -16.77 -17.26 24.33
N ASP A 103 -17.36 -18.32 24.85
CA ASP A 103 -17.88 -18.36 26.23
C ASP A 103 -16.76 -18.28 27.27
N GLU A 104 -15.55 -18.82 26.96
CA GLU A 104 -14.35 -18.66 27.77
C GLU A 104 -13.94 -17.18 27.91
N THR A 105 -14.16 -16.34 26.90
CA THR A 105 -13.87 -14.90 26.97
C THR A 105 -14.77 -14.17 27.96
N LEU A 106 -15.95 -14.71 28.25
CA LEU A 106 -16.93 -14.16 29.21
C LEU A 106 -16.56 -14.47 30.65
N VAL A 107 -15.73 -15.47 30.90
CA VAL A 107 -15.29 -15.83 32.27
C VAL A 107 -14.48 -14.68 32.86
N GLY A 108 -14.91 -14.17 34.04
CA GLY A 108 -14.33 -13.02 34.73
C GLY A 108 -14.68 -11.67 34.08
N ALA A 109 -15.69 -11.62 33.19
CA ALA A 109 -16.25 -10.40 32.64
C ALA A 109 -17.51 -9.91 33.40
N GLU A 110 -17.76 -10.45 34.60
CA GLU A 110 -18.93 -10.10 35.43
C GLU A 110 -18.96 -8.58 35.71
N GLY A 111 -20.10 -7.95 35.44
CA GLY A 111 -20.25 -6.49 35.55
C GLY A 111 -19.67 -5.66 34.37
N ARG A 112 -19.12 -6.30 33.35
CA ARG A 112 -18.69 -5.69 32.10
C ARG A 112 -19.68 -6.00 30.97
N ARG A 113 -19.69 -5.16 29.94
CA ARG A 113 -20.50 -5.39 28.74
C ARG A 113 -19.80 -6.37 27.81
N ALA A 114 -20.55 -7.31 27.26
CA ALA A 114 -20.08 -8.12 26.16
C ALA A 114 -20.16 -7.31 24.84
N PHE A 115 -19.26 -7.58 23.89
CA PHE A 115 -19.22 -6.86 22.62
C PHE A 115 -20.57 -6.95 21.86
N TYR A 116 -21.22 -8.12 21.83
CA TYR A 116 -22.51 -8.30 21.17
C TYR A 116 -23.65 -7.48 21.78
N GLU A 117 -23.52 -7.04 23.05
CA GLU A 117 -24.52 -6.22 23.78
C GLU A 117 -24.42 -4.73 23.41
N LEU A 118 -23.29 -4.31 22.82
CA LEU A 118 -23.11 -2.94 22.42
C LEU A 118 -24.14 -2.52 21.35
N PRO A 119 -24.61 -1.28 21.35
CA PRO A 119 -25.39 -0.73 20.26
C PRO A 119 -24.57 -0.76 18.96
N VAL A 120 -25.26 -0.85 17.81
CA VAL A 120 -24.65 -1.04 16.49
C VAL A 120 -23.53 -0.04 16.20
N HIS A 121 -23.76 1.25 16.44
CA HIS A 121 -22.76 2.29 16.21
C HIS A 121 -21.48 2.09 17.02
N GLN A 122 -21.58 1.60 18.28
CA GLN A 122 -20.40 1.33 19.10
C GLN A 122 -19.62 0.11 18.58
N ARG A 123 -20.32 -0.95 18.15
CA ARG A 123 -19.67 -2.10 17.50
C ARG A 123 -18.93 -1.70 16.22
N VAL A 124 -19.56 -0.86 15.40
CA VAL A 124 -18.95 -0.33 14.17
C VAL A 124 -17.73 0.52 14.51
N ILE A 125 -17.80 1.42 15.50
CA ILE A 125 -16.66 2.25 15.92
C ILE A 125 -15.50 1.39 16.41
N VAL A 126 -15.77 0.33 17.20
CA VAL A 126 -14.73 -0.59 17.67
C VAL A 126 -14.06 -1.28 16.48
N MET A 127 -14.84 -1.83 15.54
CA MET A 127 -14.28 -2.56 14.40
C MET A 127 -13.58 -1.67 13.37
N LEU A 128 -14.07 -0.45 13.15
CA LEU A 128 -13.39 0.50 12.26
C LEU A 128 -12.18 1.17 12.92
N GLY A 129 -11.99 1.00 14.23
CA GLY A 129 -10.89 1.62 14.96
C GLY A 129 -9.51 1.21 14.45
N GLY A 130 -9.30 -0.08 14.16
CA GLY A 130 -8.05 -0.59 13.59
C GLY A 130 -7.77 -0.05 12.19
N PRO A 131 -8.67 -0.25 11.22
CA PRO A 131 -8.56 0.34 9.89
C PRO A 131 -8.34 1.85 9.90
N PHE A 132 -9.01 2.58 10.78
CA PHE A 132 -8.81 4.02 10.94
C PHE A 132 -7.38 4.39 11.39
N MET A 133 -6.78 3.61 12.28
CA MET A 133 -5.39 3.84 12.71
C MET A 133 -4.40 3.60 11.57
N ASN A 134 -4.64 2.63 10.71
CA ASN A 134 -3.82 2.41 9.52
C ASN A 134 -3.93 3.59 8.54
N LEU A 135 -5.15 4.11 8.30
CA LEU A 135 -5.33 5.31 7.47
C LEU A 135 -4.60 6.52 8.06
N LEU A 136 -4.75 6.73 9.37
CA LEU A 136 -4.08 7.85 10.05
C LEU A 136 -2.56 7.75 9.93
N LEU A 137 -2.01 6.55 10.13
CA LEU A 137 -0.57 6.32 10.00
C LEU A 137 -0.10 6.51 8.55
N ALA A 138 -0.84 6.03 7.56
CA ALA A 138 -0.54 6.28 6.15
C ALA A 138 -0.53 7.77 5.81
N ILE A 139 -1.54 8.53 6.28
CA ILE A 139 -1.58 9.99 6.11
C ILE A 139 -0.34 10.66 6.72
N VAL A 140 0.04 10.27 7.94
CA VAL A 140 1.22 10.83 8.62
C VAL A 140 2.50 10.51 7.82
N LEU A 141 2.68 9.27 7.39
CA LEU A 141 3.85 8.84 6.63
C LEU A 141 3.93 9.57 5.27
N PHE A 142 2.85 9.63 4.49
CA PHE A 142 2.82 10.40 3.25
C PHE A 142 3.07 11.89 3.50
N THR A 143 2.51 12.47 4.57
CA THR A 143 2.78 13.87 4.90
C THR A 143 4.27 14.11 5.20
N ILE A 144 4.93 13.20 5.93
CA ILE A 144 6.38 13.28 6.17
C ILE A 144 7.14 13.25 4.85
N VAL A 145 6.74 12.39 3.91
CA VAL A 145 7.40 12.29 2.60
C VAL A 145 7.12 13.54 1.78
N VAL A 146 5.87 13.83 1.42
CA VAL A 146 5.56 14.87 0.42
C VAL A 146 5.74 16.29 0.93
N SER A 147 5.56 16.54 2.23
CA SER A 147 5.68 17.89 2.82
C SER A 147 6.98 18.06 3.62
N GLY A 148 7.52 17.00 4.21
CA GLY A 148 8.76 17.04 4.98
C GLY A 148 9.99 16.91 4.08
N ILE A 149 10.06 15.85 3.28
CA ILE A 149 11.15 15.58 2.33
C ILE A 149 10.92 16.39 1.04
N GLY A 150 9.76 16.26 0.43
CA GLY A 150 9.37 16.82 -0.85
C GLY A 150 9.19 15.77 -1.93
N VAL A 151 8.47 16.11 -2.97
CA VAL A 151 8.31 15.30 -4.18
C VAL A 151 9.42 15.66 -5.15
N GLN A 152 10.04 14.64 -5.76
CA GLN A 152 11.03 14.87 -6.81
C GLN A 152 10.35 15.44 -8.05
N THR A 153 10.70 16.66 -8.42
CA THR A 153 10.21 17.34 -9.63
C THR A 153 11.37 17.65 -10.54
N ALA A 154 11.18 17.37 -11.83
CA ALA A 154 12.13 17.79 -12.86
C ALA A 154 11.97 19.30 -13.08
N THR A 155 13.00 20.08 -12.72
CA THR A 155 13.03 21.53 -12.92
C THR A 155 13.30 21.85 -14.39
N THR A 156 13.08 23.10 -14.81
CA THR A 156 13.43 23.56 -16.15
C THR A 156 14.94 23.71 -16.37
N THR A 157 15.78 23.48 -15.35
CA THR A 157 17.23 23.54 -15.47
C THR A 157 17.77 22.22 -16.03
N ILE A 158 18.63 22.28 -17.03
CA ILE A 158 19.24 21.12 -17.67
C ILE A 158 20.38 20.59 -16.80
N ALA A 159 20.30 19.32 -16.44
CA ALA A 159 21.35 18.61 -15.72
C ALA A 159 22.42 18.05 -16.66
N GLY A 160 22.01 17.59 -17.83
CA GLY A 160 22.89 16.97 -18.80
C GLY A 160 22.30 16.99 -20.20
N VAL A 161 23.19 16.86 -21.18
CA VAL A 161 22.85 16.73 -22.60
C VAL A 161 23.56 15.51 -23.12
N ASN A 162 22.79 14.61 -23.74
CA ASN A 162 23.34 13.41 -24.36
C ASN A 162 24.14 13.81 -25.62
N GLU A 163 25.28 13.21 -25.82
CA GLU A 163 26.08 13.45 -27.06
C GLU A 163 25.42 12.82 -28.29
N CYS A 164 24.81 11.66 -28.12
CA CYS A 164 24.11 10.92 -29.18
C CYS A 164 22.73 10.42 -28.70
N VAL A 165 21.95 9.89 -29.62
CA VAL A 165 20.68 9.23 -29.33
C VAL A 165 20.85 7.72 -29.58
N LEU A 166 20.72 6.94 -28.53
CA LEU A 166 20.74 5.49 -28.58
C LEU A 166 19.32 4.95 -28.86
N PRO A 167 19.20 3.84 -29.64
CA PRO A 167 17.94 3.14 -29.84
C PRO A 167 17.29 2.72 -28.52
N ALA A 168 15.97 2.64 -28.47
CA ALA A 168 15.25 2.12 -27.32
C ALA A 168 15.64 0.66 -27.05
N GLY A 169 15.85 0.31 -25.77
CA GLY A 169 16.21 -1.05 -25.35
C GLY A 169 17.70 -1.40 -25.47
N GLU A 170 18.56 -0.48 -25.91
CA GLU A 170 20.00 -0.72 -25.95
C GLU A 170 20.65 -0.47 -24.58
N SER A 171 21.41 -1.46 -24.08
CA SER A 171 22.03 -1.40 -22.75
C SER A 171 23.35 -0.62 -22.70
N ARG A 172 23.90 -0.22 -23.84
CA ARG A 172 25.13 0.60 -23.86
C ARG A 172 24.82 2.05 -23.49
N THR A 173 25.78 2.70 -22.85
CA THR A 173 25.71 4.12 -22.46
C THR A 173 26.68 5.00 -23.23
N GLU A 174 27.62 4.39 -24.00
CA GLU A 174 28.64 5.10 -24.75
C GLU A 174 28.22 5.26 -26.21
N CYS A 175 28.45 6.46 -26.74
CA CYS A 175 28.21 6.80 -28.12
C CYS A 175 29.28 6.21 -29.07
N THR A 176 28.88 5.80 -30.27
CA THR A 176 29.77 5.40 -31.35
C THR A 176 29.68 6.42 -32.49
N VAL A 177 30.58 6.33 -33.45
CA VAL A 177 30.61 7.24 -34.62
C VAL A 177 29.40 7.09 -35.56
N ASP A 178 28.67 5.98 -35.44
CA ASP A 178 27.49 5.69 -36.25
C ASP A 178 26.19 6.19 -35.59
N ASP A 179 26.25 6.59 -34.33
CA ASP A 179 25.07 7.09 -33.61
C ASP A 179 24.73 8.52 -34.01
N PRO A 180 23.46 8.84 -34.22
CA PRO A 180 23.06 10.21 -34.55
C PRO A 180 23.33 11.16 -33.38
N ALA A 181 23.90 12.32 -33.70
CA ALA A 181 24.10 13.37 -32.70
C ALA A 181 22.78 13.78 -32.06
N SER A 182 22.77 14.01 -30.74
CA SER A 182 21.61 14.48 -30.02
C SER A 182 21.16 15.86 -30.55
N PRO A 183 19.87 16.06 -30.83
CA PRO A 183 19.35 17.36 -31.25
C PRO A 183 19.64 18.49 -30.27
N ALA A 184 19.65 18.22 -28.94
CA ALA A 184 19.97 19.20 -27.92
C ALA A 184 21.46 19.61 -27.99
N ALA A 185 22.38 18.66 -28.14
CA ALA A 185 23.81 18.94 -28.30
C ALA A 185 24.06 19.72 -29.61
N ALA A 186 23.43 19.30 -30.71
CA ALA A 186 23.55 19.97 -32.00
C ALA A 186 22.99 21.41 -31.98
N ALA A 187 21.98 21.67 -31.15
CA ALA A 187 21.40 23.01 -30.92
C ALA A 187 22.24 23.89 -29.99
N GLY A 188 23.28 23.36 -29.33
CA GLY A 188 24.13 24.07 -28.39
C GLY A 188 23.51 24.26 -27.00
N VAL A 189 22.58 23.39 -26.59
CA VAL A 189 22.09 23.32 -25.21
C VAL A 189 23.23 22.85 -24.31
N LEU A 190 23.39 23.48 -23.15
CA LEU A 190 24.44 23.15 -22.18
C LEU A 190 23.84 22.78 -20.82
N PRO A 191 24.54 21.94 -20.03
CA PRO A 191 24.22 21.76 -18.62
C PRO A 191 24.23 23.11 -17.89
N GLY A 192 23.21 23.35 -17.05
CA GLY A 192 23.01 24.63 -16.35
C GLY A 192 22.04 25.59 -17.07
N ASP A 193 21.71 25.38 -18.34
CA ASP A 193 20.67 26.15 -19.03
C ASP A 193 19.32 25.99 -18.33
N ARG A 194 18.58 27.08 -18.14
CA ARG A 194 17.21 27.04 -17.66
C ARG A 194 16.25 27.35 -18.83
N ILE A 195 15.42 26.37 -19.17
CA ILE A 195 14.41 26.53 -20.22
C ILE A 195 13.37 27.54 -19.77
N VAL A 196 13.09 28.54 -20.62
CA VAL A 196 12.09 29.58 -20.42
C VAL A 196 10.89 29.39 -21.34
N SER A 197 11.13 28.99 -22.60
CA SER A 197 10.06 28.70 -23.54
C SER A 197 10.48 27.69 -24.60
N VAL A 198 9.51 26.92 -25.10
CA VAL A 198 9.66 25.93 -26.17
C VAL A 198 8.62 26.21 -27.24
N GLY A 199 9.04 26.36 -28.51
CA GLY A 199 8.11 26.63 -29.61
C GLY A 199 7.36 27.96 -29.52
N GLY A 200 7.88 28.90 -28.72
CA GLY A 200 7.23 30.18 -28.41
C GLY A 200 6.24 30.13 -27.24
N THR A 201 6.03 28.98 -26.63
CA THR A 201 5.19 28.80 -25.43
C THR A 201 6.07 28.87 -24.17
N PRO A 202 5.81 29.77 -23.21
CA PRO A 202 6.48 29.77 -21.92
C PRO A 202 6.22 28.47 -21.18
N VAL A 203 7.23 27.95 -20.45
CA VAL A 203 7.13 26.72 -19.66
C VAL A 203 7.61 26.97 -18.23
N GLU A 204 6.89 26.41 -17.28
CA GLU A 204 7.22 26.50 -15.85
C GLU A 204 7.79 25.17 -15.32
N THR A 205 7.51 24.04 -16.01
CA THR A 205 7.96 22.72 -15.64
C THR A 205 8.68 22.03 -16.80
N PHE A 206 9.57 21.07 -16.50
CA PHE A 206 10.18 20.25 -17.52
C PHE A 206 9.17 19.36 -18.25
N ALA A 207 8.11 18.95 -17.56
CA ALA A 207 7.03 18.16 -18.15
C ALA A 207 6.32 18.92 -19.27
N GLU A 208 6.03 20.22 -19.10
CA GLU A 208 5.45 21.08 -20.15
C GLU A 208 6.41 21.20 -21.34
N ALA A 209 7.70 21.43 -21.07
CA ALA A 209 8.71 21.48 -22.12
C ALA A 209 8.80 20.17 -22.90
N SER A 210 8.80 19.06 -22.18
CA SER A 210 8.85 17.71 -22.75
C SER A 210 7.62 17.39 -23.61
N ALA A 211 6.42 17.74 -23.16
CA ALA A 211 5.19 17.53 -23.91
C ALA A 211 5.20 18.26 -25.28
N ILE A 212 5.68 19.53 -25.32
CA ILE A 212 5.78 20.28 -26.56
C ILE A 212 6.80 19.64 -27.50
N ILE A 213 7.93 19.18 -26.97
CA ILE A 213 9.00 18.52 -27.75
C ILE A 213 8.50 17.18 -28.30
N GLN A 214 7.87 16.35 -27.47
CA GLN A 214 7.33 15.04 -27.85
C GLN A 214 6.27 15.16 -28.97
N ALA A 215 5.44 16.20 -28.91
CA ALA A 215 4.41 16.45 -29.92
C ALA A 215 4.93 17.05 -31.23
N SER A 216 6.26 17.30 -31.37
CA SER A 216 6.82 18.05 -32.50
C SER A 216 8.00 17.34 -33.19
N PRO A 217 7.92 16.04 -33.53
CA PRO A 217 9.01 15.35 -34.23
C PRO A 217 9.27 16.01 -35.60
N GLY A 218 10.54 16.22 -35.93
CA GLY A 218 10.97 16.79 -37.21
C GLY A 218 10.71 18.29 -37.41
N ARG A 219 10.03 18.95 -36.47
CA ARG A 219 9.74 20.38 -36.53
C ARG A 219 10.82 21.17 -35.77
N THR A 220 11.42 22.15 -36.41
CA THR A 220 12.35 23.06 -35.72
C THR A 220 11.59 23.99 -34.80
N LEU A 221 11.91 23.91 -33.51
CA LEU A 221 11.31 24.72 -32.45
C LEU A 221 12.33 25.75 -31.98
N PRO A 222 11.93 27.03 -31.80
CA PRO A 222 12.71 27.97 -31.02
C PRO A 222 12.72 27.52 -29.54
N LEU A 223 13.89 27.40 -28.95
CA LEU A 223 14.12 27.08 -27.55
C LEU A 223 14.80 28.29 -26.91
N VAL A 224 14.11 28.96 -26.00
CA VAL A 224 14.70 30.05 -25.24
C VAL A 224 15.18 29.52 -23.91
N VAL A 225 16.49 29.73 -23.67
CA VAL A 225 17.14 29.35 -22.41
C VAL A 225 17.74 30.58 -21.73
N GLU A 226 17.82 30.52 -20.41
CA GLU A 226 18.58 31.47 -19.62
C GLU A 226 19.92 30.82 -19.25
N ARG A 227 21.03 31.51 -19.65
CA ARG A 227 22.41 31.08 -19.44
C ARG A 227 23.21 32.25 -18.90
N ASP A 228 23.90 32.09 -17.77
CA ASP A 228 24.74 33.13 -17.13
C ASP A 228 24.02 34.47 -16.92
N GLY A 229 22.70 34.44 -16.66
CA GLY A 229 21.87 35.64 -16.47
C GLY A 229 21.43 36.33 -17.78
N GLY A 230 21.80 35.79 -18.94
CA GLY A 230 21.35 36.22 -20.26
C GLY A 230 20.33 35.28 -20.89
N SER A 231 19.48 35.77 -21.77
CA SER A 231 18.53 34.95 -22.53
C SER A 231 19.13 34.64 -23.90
N GLU A 232 19.21 33.34 -24.22
CA GLU A 232 19.67 32.83 -25.52
C GLU A 232 18.53 32.14 -26.26
N SER A 233 18.45 32.37 -27.58
CA SER A 233 17.47 31.68 -28.42
C SER A 233 18.17 30.65 -29.29
N LEU A 234 17.93 29.39 -29.01
CA LEU A 234 18.45 28.24 -29.74
C LEU A 234 17.38 27.68 -30.69
N ARG A 235 17.77 26.85 -31.61
CA ARG A 235 16.85 26.13 -32.49
C ARG A 235 17.08 24.64 -32.35
N VAL A 236 16.09 23.92 -31.85
CA VAL A 236 16.15 22.47 -31.68
C VAL A 236 15.15 21.77 -32.62
N THR A 237 15.58 20.73 -33.28
CA THR A 237 14.69 19.91 -34.13
C THR A 237 14.59 18.51 -33.50
N PRO A 238 13.50 18.20 -32.78
CA PRO A 238 13.33 16.89 -32.17
C PRO A 238 13.34 15.81 -33.23
N MET A 239 14.13 14.75 -33.01
CA MET A 239 14.10 13.58 -33.88
C MET A 239 13.00 12.61 -33.45
N LEU A 240 12.44 11.86 -34.37
CA LEU A 240 11.49 10.78 -34.06
C LEU A 240 12.28 9.64 -33.42
N ALA A 241 11.84 9.22 -32.25
CA ALA A 241 12.43 8.09 -31.52
C ALA A 241 11.36 7.33 -30.75
N GLU A 242 11.50 6.01 -30.71
CA GLU A 242 10.69 5.18 -29.81
C GLU A 242 11.11 5.45 -28.36
N ARG A 243 10.15 5.80 -27.52
CA ARG A 243 10.36 6.05 -26.09
C ARG A 243 9.18 5.54 -25.28
N GLU A 244 9.47 5.13 -24.08
CA GLU A 244 8.41 4.90 -23.08
C GLU A 244 7.88 6.27 -22.62
N VAL A 245 6.60 6.47 -22.80
CA VAL A 245 5.86 7.67 -22.39
C VAL A 245 4.63 7.25 -21.61
N LEU A 246 4.16 8.15 -20.74
CA LEU A 246 2.87 7.96 -20.05
C LEU A 246 1.75 8.32 -21.03
N ASP A 247 0.78 7.44 -21.19
CA ASP A 247 -0.46 7.73 -21.92
C ASP A 247 -1.45 8.57 -21.09
N GLU A 248 -2.65 8.82 -21.64
CA GLU A 248 -3.69 9.60 -20.96
C GLU A 248 -4.20 8.94 -19.66
N ASP A 249 -4.06 7.62 -19.53
CA ASP A 249 -4.44 6.83 -18.36
C ASP A 249 -3.30 6.69 -17.36
N GLY A 250 -2.09 7.21 -17.69
CA GLY A 250 -0.90 7.17 -16.86
C GLY A 250 -0.14 5.84 -16.94
N GLU A 251 -0.41 5.00 -17.94
CA GLU A 251 0.32 3.77 -18.21
C GLU A 251 1.55 4.04 -19.08
N LEU A 252 2.65 3.32 -18.82
CA LEU A 252 3.86 3.38 -19.66
C LEU A 252 3.60 2.62 -20.96
N VAL A 253 3.62 3.37 -22.06
CA VAL A 253 3.49 2.82 -23.41
C VAL A 253 4.68 3.21 -24.26
N THR A 254 5.14 2.30 -25.12
CA THR A 254 6.16 2.64 -26.13
C THR A 254 5.51 3.37 -27.29
N ALA A 255 5.93 4.61 -27.53
CA ALA A 255 5.42 5.43 -28.60
C ALA A 255 6.55 6.13 -29.39
N GLU A 256 6.31 6.41 -30.67
CA GLU A 256 7.18 7.25 -31.48
C GLU A 256 6.90 8.72 -31.17
N VAL A 257 7.85 9.37 -30.51
CA VAL A 257 7.74 10.77 -30.08
C VAL A 257 8.95 11.59 -30.48
N GLY A 258 8.80 12.91 -30.46
CA GLY A 258 9.93 13.84 -30.62
C GLY A 258 10.90 13.73 -29.44
N PHE A 259 12.18 13.52 -29.70
CA PHE A 259 13.22 13.40 -28.69
C PHE A 259 14.39 14.32 -28.99
N VAL A 260 14.99 14.92 -27.94
CA VAL A 260 16.09 15.89 -28.09
C VAL A 260 17.36 15.50 -27.32
N GLY A 261 17.29 14.58 -26.36
CA GLY A 261 18.46 14.09 -25.62
C GLY A 261 18.97 15.06 -24.56
N MET A 262 18.08 15.60 -23.72
CA MET A 262 18.45 16.40 -22.55
C MET A 262 17.77 15.85 -21.31
N THR A 263 18.42 16.01 -20.15
CA THR A 263 17.92 15.63 -18.84
C THR A 263 17.80 16.84 -17.94
N ALA A 264 16.77 16.86 -17.10
CA ALA A 264 16.53 17.96 -16.16
C ALA A 264 17.23 17.73 -14.83
N VAL A 265 17.54 18.81 -14.14
CA VAL A 265 17.88 18.76 -12.71
C VAL A 265 16.63 18.37 -11.95
N VAL A 266 16.74 17.35 -11.12
CA VAL A 266 15.67 16.94 -10.22
C VAL A 266 15.88 17.62 -8.87
N ASP A 267 14.87 18.34 -8.41
CA ASP A 267 14.87 19.00 -7.10
C ASP A 267 13.68 18.50 -6.27
N TYR A 268 13.70 18.78 -4.96
CA TYR A 268 12.65 18.40 -4.03
C TYR A 268 11.72 19.58 -3.79
N GLU A 269 10.48 19.47 -4.29
CA GLU A 269 9.44 20.45 -4.03
C GLU A 269 8.55 20.00 -2.88
N ARG A 270 8.55 20.74 -1.78
CA ARG A 270 7.71 20.45 -0.61
C ARG A 270 6.28 20.84 -0.88
N GLN A 271 5.40 19.86 -0.76
CA GLN A 271 3.97 20.07 -0.94
C GLN A 271 3.31 20.57 0.36
N PRO A 272 2.15 21.21 0.28
CA PRO A 272 1.35 21.57 1.46
C PRO A 272 1.03 20.37 2.35
N VAL A 273 0.89 20.59 3.66
CA VAL A 273 0.70 19.53 4.66
C VAL A 273 -0.52 18.63 4.40
N TRP A 274 -1.58 19.19 3.80
CA TRP A 274 -2.78 18.42 3.43
C TRP A 274 -2.60 17.49 2.23
N SER A 275 -1.53 17.64 1.45
CA SER A 275 -1.24 16.78 0.29
C SER A 275 -1.03 15.33 0.69
N GLY A 276 -0.47 15.06 1.88
CA GLY A 276 -0.32 13.71 2.39
C GLY A 276 -1.65 12.97 2.57
N ALA A 277 -2.70 13.68 3.00
CA ALA A 277 -4.04 13.12 3.09
C ALA A 277 -4.62 12.84 1.69
N ALA A 278 -4.46 13.77 0.74
CA ALA A 278 -4.91 13.57 -0.64
C ALA A 278 -4.27 12.33 -1.26
N VAL A 279 -2.94 12.18 -1.15
CA VAL A 279 -2.21 10.99 -1.62
C VAL A 279 -2.72 9.72 -0.94
N ALA A 280 -2.96 9.74 0.38
CA ALA A 280 -3.46 8.56 1.10
C ALA A 280 -4.84 8.11 0.60
N PHE A 281 -5.76 9.05 0.33
CA PHE A 281 -7.09 8.72 -0.20
C PHE A 281 -7.03 8.21 -1.65
N GLU A 282 -6.22 8.85 -2.50
CA GLU A 282 -6.00 8.41 -3.88
C GLU A 282 -5.44 6.98 -3.92
N ARG A 283 -4.37 6.72 -3.16
CA ARG A 283 -3.78 5.39 -3.03
C ARG A 283 -4.76 4.36 -2.46
N THR A 284 -5.65 4.77 -1.55
CA THR A 284 -6.70 3.88 -1.03
C THR A 284 -7.63 3.40 -2.14
N GLY A 285 -8.03 4.28 -3.06
CA GLY A 285 -8.84 3.93 -4.22
C GLY A 285 -8.15 2.91 -5.12
N MET A 286 -6.90 3.18 -5.51
CA MET A 286 -6.09 2.28 -6.34
C MET A 286 -5.88 0.90 -5.68
N VAL A 287 -5.52 0.88 -4.41
CA VAL A 287 -5.33 -0.39 -3.67
C VAL A 287 -6.64 -1.16 -3.53
N ALA A 288 -7.78 -0.49 -3.38
CA ALA A 288 -9.09 -1.15 -3.36
C ALA A 288 -9.38 -1.86 -4.69
N GLU A 289 -9.06 -1.25 -5.82
CA GLU A 289 -9.19 -1.87 -7.14
C GLU A 289 -8.27 -3.08 -7.30
N ILE A 290 -6.99 -2.95 -6.93
CA ILE A 290 -6.03 -4.05 -6.96
C ILE A 290 -6.50 -5.23 -6.10
N ILE A 291 -7.04 -4.97 -4.90
CA ILE A 291 -7.51 -6.03 -3.99
C ILE A 291 -8.74 -6.75 -4.56
N LEU A 292 -9.63 -6.06 -5.28
CA LEU A 292 -10.74 -6.72 -5.97
C LEU A 292 -10.25 -7.67 -7.07
N GLN A 293 -9.14 -7.36 -7.73
CA GLN A 293 -8.51 -8.17 -8.77
C GLN A 293 -7.54 -9.21 -8.19
N LEU A 294 -7.26 -9.18 -6.88
CA LEU A 294 -6.21 -10.01 -6.26
C LEU A 294 -6.28 -11.51 -6.58
N PRO A 295 -7.47 -12.17 -6.58
CA PRO A 295 -7.54 -13.59 -6.93
C PRO A 295 -7.05 -13.88 -8.36
N VAL A 296 -7.35 -13.00 -9.32
CA VAL A 296 -6.91 -13.13 -10.71
C VAL A 296 -5.41 -12.87 -10.81
N ARG A 297 -4.93 -11.78 -10.21
CA ARG A 297 -3.50 -11.44 -10.21
C ARG A 297 -2.61 -12.51 -9.55
N VAL A 298 -3.11 -13.16 -8.49
CA VAL A 298 -2.40 -14.28 -7.86
C VAL A 298 -2.39 -15.52 -8.76
N TYR A 299 -3.48 -15.78 -9.49
CA TYR A 299 -3.52 -16.84 -10.49
C TYR A 299 -2.51 -16.58 -11.61
N ASP A 300 -2.47 -15.37 -12.18
CA ASP A 300 -1.52 -14.98 -13.22
C ASP A 300 -0.07 -15.12 -12.71
N THR A 301 0.23 -14.64 -11.50
CA THR A 301 1.54 -14.84 -10.85
C THR A 301 1.92 -16.33 -10.73
N ALA A 302 0.96 -17.20 -10.42
CA ALA A 302 1.20 -18.65 -10.35
C ALA A 302 1.48 -19.23 -11.74
N VAL A 303 0.80 -18.76 -12.78
CA VAL A 303 1.04 -19.18 -14.18
C VAL A 303 2.43 -18.72 -14.63
N ASP A 304 2.79 -17.46 -14.42
CA ASP A 304 4.11 -16.91 -14.79
C ASP A 304 5.25 -17.72 -14.12
N MET A 305 5.09 -18.02 -12.83
CA MET A 305 6.07 -18.84 -12.09
C MET A 305 6.22 -20.24 -12.69
N ILE A 306 5.13 -20.89 -13.15
CA ILE A 306 5.16 -22.25 -13.71
C ILE A 306 5.67 -22.23 -15.15
N THR A 307 5.33 -21.22 -15.93
CA THR A 307 5.72 -21.10 -17.35
C THR A 307 7.10 -20.49 -17.54
N GLY A 308 7.70 -19.92 -16.47
CA GLY A 308 8.99 -19.24 -16.52
C GLY A 308 8.93 -17.89 -17.22
N GLN A 309 7.76 -17.26 -17.31
CA GLN A 309 7.59 -15.90 -17.81
C GLN A 309 8.07 -14.89 -16.77
N GLU A 310 8.48 -13.71 -17.21
CA GLU A 310 8.80 -12.61 -16.33
C GLU A 310 7.52 -12.16 -15.61
N ARG A 311 7.66 -11.90 -14.31
CA ARG A 311 6.56 -11.48 -13.46
C ARG A 311 6.24 -10.00 -13.70
N ASP A 312 4.95 -9.67 -13.73
CA ASP A 312 4.48 -8.26 -13.77
C ASP A 312 5.12 -7.45 -12.64
N PRO A 313 5.89 -6.39 -12.94
CA PRO A 313 6.49 -5.50 -11.94
C PRO A 313 5.45 -4.83 -11.01
N ASN A 314 4.21 -4.64 -11.52
CA ASN A 314 3.08 -4.11 -10.75
C ASN A 314 2.23 -5.20 -10.07
N GLY A 315 2.71 -6.43 -10.09
CA GLY A 315 2.06 -7.58 -9.49
C GLY A 315 2.03 -7.54 -7.95
N PRO A 316 1.17 -8.36 -7.32
CA PRO A 316 1.08 -8.41 -5.87
C PRO A 316 2.35 -8.99 -5.25
N LEU A 317 2.84 -8.38 -4.17
CA LEU A 317 3.98 -8.83 -3.38
C LEU A 317 3.52 -9.49 -2.08
N SER A 318 4.27 -10.51 -1.63
CA SER A 318 4.14 -11.01 -0.27
C SER A 318 4.95 -10.16 0.72
N VAL A 319 4.85 -10.51 2.03
CA VAL A 319 5.71 -9.89 3.06
C VAL A 319 7.20 -10.15 2.80
N VAL A 320 7.54 -11.29 2.17
CA VAL A 320 8.92 -11.61 1.78
C VAL A 320 9.39 -10.71 0.66
N GLY A 321 8.57 -10.51 -0.37
CA GLY A 321 8.86 -9.57 -1.47
C GLY A 321 8.97 -8.13 -0.99
N ALA A 322 8.04 -7.69 -0.13
CA ALA A 322 8.12 -6.36 0.49
C ALA A 322 9.40 -6.18 1.34
N GLY A 323 9.80 -7.24 2.08
CA GLY A 323 11.05 -7.24 2.85
C GLY A 323 12.28 -7.12 1.95
N ARG A 324 12.31 -7.89 0.86
CA ARG A 324 13.36 -7.81 -0.15
C ARG A 324 13.42 -6.41 -0.77
N LEU A 325 12.28 -5.87 -1.20
CA LEU A 325 12.21 -4.52 -1.78
C LEU A 325 12.75 -3.45 -0.82
N ALA A 326 12.38 -3.50 0.47
CA ALA A 326 12.91 -2.59 1.47
C ALA A 326 14.43 -2.72 1.63
N GLY A 327 14.95 -3.96 1.55
CA GLY A 327 16.40 -4.21 1.59
C GLY A 327 17.12 -3.65 0.36
N GLU A 328 16.56 -3.87 -0.84
CA GLU A 328 17.12 -3.35 -2.11
C GLU A 328 17.12 -1.81 -2.13
N VAL A 329 15.99 -1.18 -1.77
CA VAL A 329 15.87 0.29 -1.65
C VAL A 329 16.90 0.85 -0.66
N ALA A 330 17.13 0.20 0.46
CA ALA A 330 18.13 0.65 1.43
C ALA A 330 19.56 0.49 0.93
N ALA A 331 19.81 -0.48 0.03
CA ALA A 331 21.14 -0.82 -0.49
C ALA A 331 21.50 -0.10 -1.80
N VAL A 332 20.52 0.47 -2.51
CA VAL A 332 20.75 1.20 -3.78
C VAL A 332 21.68 2.39 -3.56
N ASP A 333 22.49 2.70 -4.57
CA ASP A 333 23.38 3.89 -4.55
C ASP A 333 22.59 5.16 -4.87
N ALA A 334 21.90 5.67 -3.85
CA ALA A 334 21.10 6.88 -3.92
C ALA A 334 21.26 7.70 -2.63
N PRO A 335 20.95 8.99 -2.66
CA PRO A 335 20.96 9.83 -1.46
C PRO A 335 20.14 9.21 -0.32
N ILE A 336 20.63 9.34 0.93
CA ILE A 336 19.97 8.73 2.08
C ILE A 336 18.51 9.19 2.25
N LEU A 337 18.22 10.41 1.83
CA LEU A 337 16.90 11.00 1.92
C LEU A 337 15.90 10.30 0.98
N ASN A 338 16.34 9.94 -0.25
CA ASN A 338 15.53 9.20 -1.22
C ASN A 338 15.21 7.80 -0.71
N ARG A 339 16.23 7.10 -0.17
CA ARG A 339 16.06 5.77 0.41
C ARG A 339 15.11 5.80 1.61
N ALA A 340 15.23 6.81 2.47
CA ALA A 340 14.32 7.00 3.60
C ALA A 340 12.89 7.29 3.13
N ALA A 341 12.71 8.17 2.14
CA ALA A 341 11.40 8.46 1.55
C ALA A 341 10.75 7.19 1.01
N ALA A 342 11.47 6.40 0.20
CA ALA A 342 10.94 5.18 -0.40
C ALA A 342 10.55 4.11 0.66
N ILE A 343 11.31 3.97 1.75
CA ILE A 343 10.94 3.08 2.87
C ILE A 343 9.68 3.59 3.57
N LEU A 344 9.55 4.90 3.79
CA LEU A 344 8.35 5.48 4.40
C LEU A 344 7.12 5.34 3.48
N GLU A 345 7.29 5.51 2.17
CA GLU A 345 6.23 5.27 1.18
C GLU A 345 5.79 3.81 1.16
N LEU A 346 6.73 2.88 1.19
CA LEU A 346 6.44 1.45 1.27
C LEU A 346 5.65 1.12 2.55
N LEU A 347 6.03 1.67 3.70
CA LEU A 347 5.29 1.50 4.95
C LEU A 347 3.90 2.15 4.88
N ALA A 348 3.76 3.32 4.25
CA ALA A 348 2.47 3.97 4.04
C ALA A 348 1.57 3.11 3.13
N ALA A 349 2.10 2.58 2.02
CA ALA A 349 1.38 1.69 1.11
C ALA A 349 0.91 0.41 1.81
N LEU A 350 1.75 -0.20 2.66
CA LEU A 350 1.37 -1.36 3.47
C LEU A 350 0.24 -1.03 4.46
N ASN A 351 0.24 0.16 5.05
CA ASN A 351 -0.85 0.59 5.92
C ASN A 351 -2.16 0.80 5.13
N ILE A 352 -2.09 1.33 3.91
CA ILE A 352 -3.28 1.39 3.03
C ILE A 352 -3.75 -0.03 2.67
N ALA A 353 -2.84 -0.94 2.36
CA ALA A 353 -3.21 -2.33 2.09
C ALA A 353 -3.89 -2.99 3.30
N LEU A 354 -3.35 -2.82 4.51
CA LEU A 354 -3.95 -3.29 5.76
C LEU A 354 -5.33 -2.68 6.00
N LEU A 355 -5.51 -1.37 5.76
CA LEU A 355 -6.80 -0.69 5.82
C LEU A 355 -7.82 -1.36 4.90
N VAL A 356 -7.51 -1.44 3.59
CA VAL A 356 -8.47 -1.93 2.59
C VAL A 356 -8.77 -3.41 2.79
N PHE A 357 -7.75 -4.22 3.09
CA PHE A 357 -7.92 -5.65 3.37
C PHE A 357 -8.85 -5.89 4.55
N ASN A 358 -8.67 -5.15 5.65
CA ASN A 358 -9.53 -5.28 6.83
C ASN A 358 -10.95 -4.73 6.63
N LEU A 359 -11.19 -3.91 5.61
CA LEU A 359 -12.54 -3.45 5.27
C LEU A 359 -13.33 -4.42 4.38
N ILE A 360 -12.71 -5.51 3.88
CA ILE A 360 -13.41 -6.55 3.11
C ILE A 360 -14.53 -7.15 3.98
N PRO A 361 -15.78 -7.25 3.47
CA PRO A 361 -16.95 -7.68 4.23
C PRO A 361 -17.00 -9.20 4.48
N LEU A 362 -15.88 -9.79 4.86
CA LEU A 362 -15.71 -11.23 5.11
C LEU A 362 -15.08 -11.48 6.48
N LEU A 363 -15.65 -12.40 7.28
CA LEU A 363 -14.98 -12.88 8.47
C LEU A 363 -13.76 -13.74 8.08
N PRO A 364 -12.62 -13.64 8.79
CA PRO A 364 -12.45 -13.03 10.13
C PRO A 364 -12.03 -11.55 10.12
N LEU A 365 -12.10 -10.86 8.98
CA LEU A 365 -11.68 -9.47 8.86
C LEU A 365 -12.65 -8.51 9.55
N ASP A 366 -12.20 -7.31 9.94
CA ASP A 366 -12.99 -6.32 10.65
C ASP A 366 -14.27 -5.91 9.90
N GLY A 367 -14.16 -5.78 8.56
CA GLY A 367 -15.28 -5.49 7.67
C GLY A 367 -16.42 -6.52 7.79
N GLY A 368 -16.08 -7.80 7.99
CA GLY A 368 -17.07 -8.84 8.24
C GLY A 368 -17.87 -8.59 9.53
N HIS A 369 -17.18 -8.19 10.60
CA HIS A 369 -17.84 -7.82 11.88
C HIS A 369 -18.68 -6.55 11.75
N VAL A 370 -18.23 -5.57 10.94
CA VAL A 370 -19.01 -4.36 10.63
C VAL A 370 -20.30 -4.74 9.91
N VAL A 371 -20.25 -5.60 8.90
CA VAL A 371 -21.44 -6.06 8.17
C VAL A 371 -22.40 -6.80 9.07
N VAL A 372 -21.93 -7.69 9.95
CA VAL A 372 -22.77 -8.37 10.95
C VAL A 372 -23.45 -7.37 11.89
N ALA A 373 -22.72 -6.35 12.35
CA ALA A 373 -23.29 -5.30 13.21
C ALA A 373 -24.34 -4.46 12.50
N LEU A 374 -24.09 -4.06 11.26
CA LEU A 374 -25.04 -3.30 10.44
C LEU A 374 -26.29 -4.11 10.11
N TRP A 375 -26.12 -5.41 9.79
CA TRP A 375 -27.26 -6.31 9.56
C TRP A 375 -28.15 -6.45 10.79
N ASP A 376 -27.57 -6.56 11.98
CA ASP A 376 -28.33 -6.50 13.24
C ASP A 376 -29.12 -5.19 13.39
N GLY A 377 -28.50 -4.07 13.01
CA GLY A 377 -29.14 -2.76 13.01
C GLY A 377 -30.36 -2.71 12.09
N ILE A 378 -30.18 -3.19 10.86
CA ILE A 378 -31.25 -3.26 9.85
C ILE A 378 -32.42 -4.10 10.37
N LYS A 379 -32.16 -5.31 10.88
CA LYS A 379 -33.20 -6.19 11.43
C LYS A 379 -33.96 -5.56 12.60
N ARG A 380 -33.26 -4.91 13.53
CA ARG A 380 -33.90 -4.23 14.69
C ARG A 380 -34.74 -3.05 14.23
N THR A 381 -34.23 -2.24 13.29
CA THR A 381 -35.00 -1.10 12.74
C THR A 381 -36.25 -1.57 12.01
N TRP A 382 -36.12 -2.62 11.19
CA TRP A 382 -37.25 -3.21 10.48
C TRP A 382 -38.30 -3.79 11.40
N ALA A 383 -37.89 -4.51 12.46
CA ALA A 383 -38.80 -5.02 13.47
C ALA A 383 -39.57 -3.88 14.19
N LYS A 384 -38.87 -2.78 14.55
CA LYS A 384 -39.45 -1.60 15.14
C LYS A 384 -40.50 -0.94 14.24
N LEU A 385 -40.20 -0.81 12.94
CA LEU A 385 -41.13 -0.23 11.94
C LEU A 385 -42.40 -1.08 11.79
N LEU A 386 -42.30 -2.41 11.95
CA LEU A 386 -43.41 -3.35 11.82
C LEU A 386 -44.12 -3.59 13.17
N GLY A 387 -43.77 -2.87 14.25
CA GLY A 387 -44.34 -3.06 15.58
C GLY A 387 -44.02 -4.44 16.19
N ARG A 388 -42.97 -5.13 15.74
CA ARG A 388 -42.56 -6.45 16.24
C ARG A 388 -41.52 -6.34 17.34
N THR A 389 -41.43 -7.38 18.17
CA THR A 389 -40.34 -7.48 19.15
C THR A 389 -38.95 -7.50 18.45
N PRO A 390 -37.93 -6.82 19.03
CA PRO A 390 -36.61 -6.80 18.47
C PRO A 390 -36.05 -8.23 18.27
N PRO A 391 -35.54 -8.57 17.07
CA PRO A 391 -34.95 -9.87 16.85
C PRO A 391 -33.66 -10.02 17.66
N ARG A 392 -33.26 -11.26 17.92
CA ARG A 392 -32.00 -11.58 18.57
C ARG A 392 -30.81 -11.15 17.72
N PRO A 393 -29.66 -10.83 18.35
CA PRO A 393 -28.43 -10.60 17.62
C PRO A 393 -28.08 -11.77 16.69
N VAL A 394 -27.38 -11.48 15.59
CA VAL A 394 -26.91 -12.52 14.67
C VAL A 394 -25.88 -13.39 15.38
N ASP A 395 -26.11 -14.70 15.35
CA ASP A 395 -25.12 -15.69 15.77
C ASP A 395 -24.11 -15.92 14.64
N ALA A 396 -23.04 -15.12 14.66
CA ALA A 396 -22.01 -15.21 13.63
C ALA A 396 -21.13 -16.47 13.74
N THR A 397 -21.26 -17.28 14.82
CA THR A 397 -20.59 -18.58 14.88
C THR A 397 -21.07 -19.52 13.77
N LYS A 398 -22.26 -19.32 13.25
CA LYS A 398 -22.79 -20.05 12.08
C LYS A 398 -22.01 -19.77 10.80
N LEU A 399 -21.26 -18.65 10.75
CA LEU A 399 -20.42 -18.28 9.61
C LEU A 399 -19.01 -18.86 9.71
N VAL A 400 -18.67 -19.57 10.80
CA VAL A 400 -17.34 -20.19 11.01
C VAL A 400 -16.91 -21.11 9.87
N PRO A 401 -17.77 -21.96 9.27
CA PRO A 401 -17.37 -22.73 8.10
C PRO A 401 -16.98 -21.85 6.89
N LEU A 402 -17.71 -20.77 6.63
CA LEU A 402 -17.36 -19.80 5.59
C LEU A 402 -16.04 -19.09 5.93
N THR A 403 -15.87 -18.69 7.18
CA THR A 403 -14.63 -18.08 7.68
C THR A 403 -13.44 -18.98 7.44
N LEU A 404 -13.57 -20.30 7.65
CA LEU A 404 -12.51 -21.28 7.36
C LEU A 404 -12.14 -21.27 5.88
N VAL A 405 -13.14 -21.29 4.98
CA VAL A 405 -12.88 -21.23 3.52
C VAL A 405 -12.10 -19.97 3.16
N VAL A 406 -12.50 -18.81 3.71
CA VAL A 406 -11.80 -17.54 3.47
C VAL A 406 -10.36 -17.62 3.99
N VAL A 407 -10.14 -18.12 5.21
CA VAL A 407 -8.79 -18.25 5.80
C VAL A 407 -7.91 -19.18 4.97
N VAL A 408 -8.44 -20.33 4.54
CA VAL A 408 -7.70 -21.27 3.69
C VAL A 408 -7.33 -20.65 2.35
N ALA A 409 -8.27 -19.92 1.74
CA ALA A 409 -8.00 -19.19 0.49
C ALA A 409 -6.91 -18.12 0.67
N MET A 410 -6.96 -17.35 1.77
CA MET A 410 -5.94 -16.33 2.08
C MET A 410 -4.56 -16.96 2.31
N ILE A 411 -4.50 -18.09 3.04
CA ILE A 411 -3.25 -18.82 3.27
C ILE A 411 -2.70 -19.37 1.96
N ALA A 412 -3.55 -19.92 1.09
CA ALA A 412 -3.15 -20.43 -0.22
C ALA A 412 -2.60 -19.32 -1.11
N MET A 413 -3.33 -18.18 -1.23
CA MET A 413 -2.86 -17.01 -1.99
C MET A 413 -1.54 -16.46 -1.43
N GLY A 414 -1.44 -16.30 -0.10
CA GLY A 414 -0.20 -15.86 0.54
C GLY A 414 0.96 -16.82 0.29
N GLY A 415 0.72 -18.13 0.33
CA GLY A 415 1.71 -19.16 0.03
C GLY A 415 2.21 -19.09 -1.42
N VAL A 416 1.30 -18.89 -2.38
CA VAL A 416 1.67 -18.68 -3.80
C VAL A 416 2.55 -17.44 -3.96
N LEU A 417 2.17 -16.32 -3.35
CA LEU A 417 2.95 -15.09 -3.44
C LEU A 417 4.33 -15.22 -2.78
N ILE A 418 4.43 -15.85 -1.61
CA ILE A 418 5.72 -16.12 -0.96
C ILE A 418 6.61 -16.98 -1.85
N LEU A 419 6.05 -18.02 -2.44
CA LEU A 419 6.80 -18.91 -3.33
C LEU A 419 7.25 -18.15 -4.59
N ALA A 420 6.38 -17.34 -5.18
CA ALA A 420 6.71 -16.52 -6.33
C ALA A 420 7.81 -15.50 -6.01
N ASP A 421 7.77 -14.83 -4.85
CA ASP A 421 8.81 -13.88 -4.43
C ASP A 421 10.18 -14.53 -4.19
N ILE A 422 10.23 -15.85 -3.93
CA ILE A 422 11.47 -16.62 -3.76
C ILE A 422 12.00 -17.14 -5.10
N VAL A 423 11.12 -17.68 -5.95
CA VAL A 423 11.49 -18.41 -7.16
C VAL A 423 11.58 -17.50 -8.39
N ASN A 424 10.64 -16.56 -8.51
CA ASN A 424 10.53 -15.59 -9.62
C ASN A 424 10.32 -14.17 -9.05
N PRO A 425 11.34 -13.59 -8.40
CA PRO A 425 11.21 -12.29 -7.74
C PRO A 425 11.08 -11.15 -8.74
N ILE A 426 10.31 -10.13 -8.39
CA ILE A 426 10.29 -8.86 -9.12
C ILE A 426 11.66 -8.18 -8.93
N VAL A 427 12.33 -7.83 -10.03
CA VAL A 427 13.60 -7.10 -10.03
C VAL A 427 13.31 -5.67 -10.46
N LEU A 428 13.42 -4.72 -9.52
CA LEU A 428 13.19 -3.29 -9.78
C LEU A 428 14.48 -2.52 -10.07
N PHE A 429 15.62 -3.06 -9.61
CA PHE A 429 16.94 -2.46 -9.76
C PHE A 429 17.87 -3.54 -10.32
N GLY A 430 17.83 -3.73 -11.64
CA GLY A 430 18.68 -4.67 -12.38
C GLY A 430 19.87 -3.98 -13.05
#